data_b8205443e2b17febfb6f498525005d41
#
_entry.id   b8205443e2b17febfb6f498525005d41
#
_cell.length_a   1.000
_cell.length_b   1.000
_cell.length_c   1.000
_cell.angle_alpha   90.00
_cell.angle_beta   90.00
_cell.angle_gamma   90.00
#
_symmetry.space_group_name_H-M   'P 1'
#
loop_
_entity.id
_entity.type
_entity.pdbx_description
1 polymer ?
#
loop_
_entity_poly.entity_id
_entity_poly.type
_entity_poly.pdbx_seq_one_letter_code
_entity_poly.pdbx_strand_id
1 'polypeptide(L)'
;CAPKVNGGLGIRKLTTFNKALLGKWLWRFGVEETRLWRRVIALKFGEEWGGWSSKLGRGVHGCGLWRSIRKGWEVFSKHIRFEVGAGDRVKFWTDHWCGDLPLHLSFPAVYGIAINKEASVASSLERLGIEARRSWKVLLLRNPNDWESGVVEDFLHSLDSNLPLSEQRDRMIWNLSKKGVFDVRSFYDKLRCPLPIIFPWKGVWKVKAPMHVSFFVWSAAWEKILTGDILRCRGFDFVDWCILCRSNGETANHLLLHCGKAFQLWSLVFRSFGISWVLPKSIADTLFGWWNWLGKHSSRVWNLAPLCLMWCIWRERNWRTFEDRDKTDDQLLAYFSGSLFDWSRAWGL
;
A
#
# COMPACT_ATOMS: atom_id res chain seq x y z
N CYS A 1 2.41 -10.34 2.12
CA CYS A 1 2.95 -9.49 1.04
C CYS A 1 2.80 -7.99 1.39
N ALA A 2 3.42 -7.55 2.49
CA ALA A 2 3.46 -6.16 2.89
C ALA A 2 4.68 -5.44 2.27
N PRO A 3 4.65 -4.11 2.09
CA PRO A 3 5.83 -3.34 1.70
C PRO A 3 6.91 -3.39 2.78
N LYS A 4 8.15 -3.12 2.38
CA LYS A 4 9.28 -3.05 3.32
C LYS A 4 9.05 -2.05 4.45
N VAL A 5 8.45 -0.90 4.16
CA VAL A 5 8.12 0.14 5.17
C VAL A 5 7.17 -0.36 6.27
N ASN A 6 6.35 -1.36 5.96
CA ASN A 6 5.42 -1.99 6.90
C ASN A 6 5.91 -3.38 7.33
N GLY A 7 7.21 -3.61 7.31
CA GLY A 7 7.84 -4.85 7.78
C GLY A 7 7.70 -6.06 6.86
N GLY A 8 7.24 -5.89 5.63
CA GLY A 8 7.21 -6.96 4.63
C GLY A 8 8.49 -7.04 3.80
N LEU A 9 8.57 -8.06 2.96
CA LEU A 9 9.68 -8.25 2.01
C LEU A 9 9.53 -7.42 0.72
N GLY A 10 8.41 -6.70 0.55
CA GLY A 10 8.13 -5.95 -0.67
C GLY A 10 7.67 -6.82 -1.85
N ILE A 11 7.40 -8.09 -1.63
CA ILE A 11 6.85 -8.99 -2.65
C ILE A 11 5.39 -8.60 -2.93
N ARG A 12 5.04 -8.46 -4.20
CA ARG A 12 3.67 -8.11 -4.60
C ARG A 12 2.72 -9.29 -4.36
N LYS A 13 1.54 -9.00 -3.78
CA LYS A 13 0.46 -9.97 -3.69
C LYS A 13 -0.10 -10.20 -5.10
N LEU A 14 0.15 -11.37 -5.68
CA LEU A 14 -0.18 -11.68 -7.07
C LEU A 14 -1.68 -11.48 -7.39
N THR A 15 -2.56 -11.90 -6.49
CA THR A 15 -4.02 -11.73 -6.68
C THR A 15 -4.43 -10.26 -6.76
N THR A 16 -3.88 -9.40 -5.90
CA THR A 16 -4.13 -7.94 -5.92
C THR A 16 -3.50 -7.30 -7.14
N PHE A 17 -2.27 -7.71 -7.49
CA PHE A 17 -1.58 -7.21 -8.67
C PHE A 17 -2.31 -7.59 -9.97
N ASN A 18 -2.80 -8.83 -10.07
CA ASN A 18 -3.61 -9.26 -11.20
C ASN A 18 -4.91 -8.44 -11.33
N LYS A 19 -5.61 -8.17 -10.21
CA LYS A 19 -6.78 -7.27 -10.22
C LYS A 19 -6.43 -5.88 -10.76
N ALA A 20 -5.29 -5.34 -10.36
CA ALA A 20 -4.83 -4.03 -10.85
C ALA A 20 -4.49 -4.06 -12.35
N LEU A 21 -3.86 -5.12 -12.84
CA LEU A 21 -3.59 -5.33 -14.27
C LEU A 21 -4.90 -5.44 -15.08
N LEU A 22 -5.87 -6.18 -14.57
CA LEU A 22 -7.17 -6.34 -15.22
C LEU A 22 -7.97 -5.02 -15.26
N GLY A 23 -7.75 -4.12 -14.30
CA GLY A 23 -8.32 -2.77 -14.30
C GLY A 23 -7.98 -1.96 -15.56
N LYS A 24 -6.81 -2.21 -16.19
CA LYS A 24 -6.45 -1.61 -17.48
C LYS A 24 -7.48 -1.87 -18.57
N TRP A 25 -8.09 -3.05 -18.59
CA TRP A 25 -9.09 -3.41 -19.58
C TRP A 25 -10.44 -2.74 -19.32
N LEU A 26 -10.79 -2.50 -18.04
CA LEU A 26 -11.97 -1.72 -17.69
C LEU A 26 -11.80 -0.26 -18.12
N TRP A 27 -10.65 0.33 -17.87
CA TRP A 27 -10.30 1.68 -18.35
C TRP A 27 -10.39 1.78 -19.86
N ARG A 28 -9.71 0.89 -20.57
CA ARG A 28 -9.68 0.88 -22.04
C ARG A 28 -11.09 0.68 -22.65
N PHE A 29 -11.93 -0.11 -22.01
CA PHE A 29 -13.30 -0.32 -22.49
C PHE A 29 -14.10 1.00 -22.50
N GLY A 30 -13.96 1.82 -21.46
CA GLY A 30 -14.63 3.12 -21.38
C GLY A 30 -14.08 4.19 -22.32
N VAL A 31 -12.77 4.10 -22.66
CA VAL A 31 -12.06 5.14 -23.44
C VAL A 31 -11.91 4.79 -24.93
N GLU A 32 -11.71 3.51 -25.27
CA GLU A 32 -11.40 3.06 -26.62
C GLU A 32 -12.65 2.62 -27.41
N GLU A 33 -13.65 3.47 -27.57
CA GLU A 33 -14.96 3.14 -28.16
C GLU A 33 -14.88 2.53 -29.57
N THR A 34 -13.98 3.03 -30.42
CA THR A 34 -13.88 2.65 -31.83
C THR A 34 -13.08 1.36 -32.07
N ARG A 35 -12.38 0.85 -31.06
CA ARG A 35 -11.52 -0.32 -31.21
C ARG A 35 -12.33 -1.61 -31.43
N LEU A 36 -11.88 -2.44 -32.36
CA LEU A 36 -12.58 -3.69 -32.74
C LEU A 36 -12.85 -4.60 -31.52
N TRP A 37 -11.83 -4.83 -30.68
CA TRP A 37 -11.97 -5.69 -29.50
C TRP A 37 -13.10 -5.20 -28.57
N ARG A 38 -13.18 -3.88 -28.37
CA ARG A 38 -14.19 -3.24 -27.51
C ARG A 38 -15.60 -3.44 -28.12
N ARG A 39 -15.74 -3.26 -29.44
CA ARG A 39 -17.00 -3.49 -30.16
C ARG A 39 -17.46 -4.94 -30.05
N VAL A 40 -16.53 -5.90 -30.21
CA VAL A 40 -16.84 -7.34 -30.06
C VAL A 40 -17.34 -7.63 -28.64
N ILE A 41 -16.72 -7.09 -27.63
CA ILE A 41 -17.15 -7.25 -26.22
C ILE A 41 -18.54 -6.62 -26.02
N ALA A 42 -18.76 -5.41 -26.52
CA ALA A 42 -20.03 -4.71 -26.41
C ALA A 42 -21.18 -5.48 -27.10
N LEU A 43 -20.95 -6.03 -28.28
CA LEU A 43 -21.94 -6.86 -28.98
C LEU A 43 -22.24 -8.17 -28.23
N LYS A 44 -21.21 -8.79 -27.64
CA LYS A 44 -21.39 -10.07 -26.94
C LYS A 44 -22.06 -9.95 -25.58
N PHE A 45 -21.75 -8.91 -24.82
CA PHE A 45 -22.18 -8.78 -23.42
C PHE A 45 -23.24 -7.69 -23.22
N GLY A 46 -23.41 -6.80 -24.19
CA GLY A 46 -24.17 -5.56 -24.05
C GLY A 46 -23.39 -4.48 -23.30
N GLU A 47 -23.88 -3.27 -23.38
CA GLU A 47 -23.32 -2.11 -22.68
C GLU A 47 -24.23 -1.66 -21.55
N GLU A 48 -23.65 -1.20 -20.45
CA GLU A 48 -24.37 -0.41 -19.46
C GLU A 48 -24.65 0.98 -20.03
N TRP A 49 -25.60 1.69 -19.42
CA TRP A 49 -25.93 3.03 -19.83
C TRP A 49 -24.68 3.94 -19.85
N GLY A 50 -24.59 4.81 -20.84
CA GLY A 50 -23.42 5.67 -21.06
C GLY A 50 -22.21 4.98 -21.73
N GLY A 51 -22.23 3.62 -21.85
CA GLY A 51 -21.18 2.86 -22.56
C GLY A 51 -19.83 2.81 -21.85
N TRP A 52 -19.75 3.18 -20.58
CA TRP A 52 -18.51 3.15 -19.80
C TRP A 52 -18.09 1.76 -19.38
N SER A 53 -19.04 0.84 -19.26
CA SER A 53 -18.82 -0.57 -18.93
C SER A 53 -19.75 -1.48 -19.69
N SER A 54 -19.40 -2.76 -19.81
CA SER A 54 -20.29 -3.78 -20.33
C SER A 54 -21.27 -4.25 -19.25
N LYS A 55 -22.37 -4.88 -19.64
CA LYS A 55 -23.23 -5.63 -18.72
C LYS A 55 -22.51 -6.89 -18.20
N LEU A 56 -22.95 -7.39 -17.05
CA LEU A 56 -22.54 -8.71 -16.56
C LEU A 56 -23.15 -9.78 -17.46
N GLY A 57 -22.36 -10.45 -18.27
CA GLY A 57 -22.85 -11.48 -19.19
C GLY A 57 -23.55 -12.63 -18.46
N ARG A 58 -24.71 -13.04 -19.00
CA ARG A 58 -25.47 -14.23 -18.60
C ARG A 58 -25.00 -15.41 -19.45
N GLY A 59 -24.48 -16.49 -18.85
CA GLY A 59 -24.09 -17.70 -19.58
C GLY A 59 -22.95 -18.46 -18.94
N VAL A 60 -22.92 -19.78 -19.15
CA VAL A 60 -21.97 -20.71 -18.51
C VAL A 60 -20.69 -20.88 -19.32
N HIS A 61 -20.72 -20.79 -20.65
CA HIS A 61 -19.61 -21.09 -21.54
C HIS A 61 -19.08 -19.85 -22.31
N GLY A 62 -17.77 -19.79 -22.54
CA GLY A 62 -17.11 -18.81 -23.41
C GLY A 62 -16.98 -17.38 -22.88
N CYS A 63 -17.30 -17.13 -21.60
CA CYS A 63 -17.34 -15.78 -21.02
C CYS A 63 -16.36 -15.54 -19.86
N GLY A 64 -15.51 -16.52 -19.52
CA GLY A 64 -14.76 -16.55 -18.27
C GLY A 64 -13.85 -15.34 -18.03
N LEU A 65 -13.01 -14.98 -18.99
CA LEU A 65 -12.02 -13.91 -18.78
C LEU A 65 -12.67 -12.53 -18.65
N TRP A 66 -13.52 -12.13 -19.62
CA TRP A 66 -14.14 -10.80 -19.56
C TRP A 66 -15.09 -10.67 -18.37
N ARG A 67 -15.81 -11.73 -18.02
CA ARG A 67 -16.66 -11.76 -16.82
C ARG A 67 -15.86 -11.53 -15.55
N SER A 68 -14.66 -12.12 -15.46
CA SER A 68 -13.75 -11.89 -14.32
C SER A 68 -13.25 -10.45 -14.29
N ILE A 69 -12.93 -9.86 -15.45
CA ILE A 69 -12.54 -8.44 -15.56
C ILE A 69 -13.69 -7.54 -15.11
N ARG A 70 -14.91 -7.77 -15.64
CA ARG A 70 -16.09 -6.96 -15.36
C ARG A 70 -16.51 -6.98 -13.88
N LYS A 71 -16.33 -8.11 -13.16
CA LYS A 71 -16.53 -8.17 -11.71
C LYS A 71 -15.69 -7.17 -10.94
N GLY A 72 -14.56 -6.72 -11.48
CA GLY A 72 -13.71 -5.69 -10.88
C GLY A 72 -14.28 -4.27 -10.96
N TRP A 73 -15.36 -4.05 -11.74
CA TRP A 73 -15.93 -2.72 -11.99
C TRP A 73 -16.39 -2.01 -10.71
N GLU A 74 -17.04 -2.69 -9.79
CA GLU A 74 -17.55 -2.09 -8.55
C GLU A 74 -16.46 -1.41 -7.69
N VAL A 75 -15.28 -2.02 -7.68
CA VAL A 75 -14.12 -1.46 -6.96
C VAL A 75 -13.43 -0.40 -7.82
N PHE A 76 -13.36 -0.62 -9.13
CA PHE A 76 -12.71 0.27 -10.08
C PHE A 76 -13.46 1.60 -10.21
N SER A 77 -14.78 1.56 -10.34
CA SER A 77 -15.63 2.75 -10.55
C SER A 77 -15.55 3.77 -9.41
N LYS A 78 -15.22 3.34 -8.20
CA LYS A 78 -15.00 4.24 -7.04
C LYS A 78 -13.80 5.17 -7.22
N HIS A 79 -12.95 4.92 -8.20
CA HIS A 79 -11.72 5.68 -8.46
C HIS A 79 -11.73 6.41 -9.80
N ILE A 80 -12.89 6.50 -10.42
CA ILE A 80 -13.10 7.31 -11.62
C ILE A 80 -14.03 8.47 -11.31
N ARG A 81 -13.87 9.54 -12.08
CA ARG A 81 -14.85 10.64 -12.19
C ARG A 81 -15.08 10.92 -13.67
N PHE A 82 -16.12 11.64 -13.96
CA PHE A 82 -16.44 12.05 -15.32
C PHE A 82 -16.24 13.55 -15.49
N GLU A 83 -15.57 13.94 -16.53
CA GLU A 83 -15.53 15.31 -17.03
C GLU A 83 -16.64 15.45 -18.06
N VAL A 84 -17.62 16.26 -17.73
CA VAL A 84 -18.82 16.43 -18.53
C VAL A 84 -18.58 17.43 -19.66
N GLY A 85 -18.88 17.01 -20.86
CA GLY A 85 -18.91 17.86 -22.04
C GLY A 85 -20.34 18.04 -22.54
N ALA A 86 -20.81 17.13 -23.41
CA ALA A 86 -22.19 17.10 -23.86
C ALA A 86 -23.17 16.62 -22.76
N GLY A 87 -22.72 15.73 -21.88
CA GLY A 87 -23.49 15.23 -20.74
C GLY A 87 -24.49 14.12 -21.12
N ASP A 88 -24.39 13.58 -22.32
CA ASP A 88 -25.28 12.53 -22.83
C ASP A 88 -24.96 11.14 -22.30
N ARG A 89 -23.74 10.92 -21.82
CA ARG A 89 -23.24 9.65 -21.33
C ARG A 89 -23.05 9.60 -19.81
N VAL A 90 -23.27 10.68 -19.10
CA VAL A 90 -23.07 10.79 -17.64
C VAL A 90 -24.41 10.92 -16.95
N LYS A 91 -24.69 10.02 -15.99
CA LYS A 91 -25.88 10.08 -15.15
C LYS A 91 -25.78 11.23 -14.15
N PHE A 92 -26.81 12.04 -14.10
CA PHE A 92 -26.83 13.25 -13.26
C PHE A 92 -26.65 12.91 -11.76
N TRP A 93 -27.37 11.94 -11.24
CA TRP A 93 -27.42 11.62 -9.83
C TRP A 93 -26.36 10.63 -9.37
N THR A 94 -26.12 9.59 -10.16
CA THR A 94 -25.37 8.41 -9.70
C THR A 94 -23.91 8.39 -10.13
N ASP A 95 -23.55 9.10 -11.19
CA ASP A 95 -22.18 9.17 -11.64
C ASP A 95 -21.41 10.27 -10.89
N HIS A 96 -20.10 10.05 -10.72
CA HIS A 96 -19.22 11.01 -10.04
C HIS A 96 -18.68 12.03 -11.06
N TRP A 97 -19.35 13.16 -11.20
CA TRP A 97 -18.95 14.24 -12.11
C TRP A 97 -18.89 15.62 -11.44
N CYS A 98 -19.59 15.80 -10.32
CA CYS A 98 -19.69 17.06 -9.57
C CYS A 98 -19.24 16.81 -8.13
N GLY A 99 -18.36 17.67 -7.60
CA GLY A 99 -17.86 17.56 -6.22
C GLY A 99 -17.00 16.32 -5.94
N ASP A 100 -16.95 15.90 -4.69
CA ASP A 100 -16.15 14.76 -4.22
C ASP A 100 -16.91 13.42 -4.24
N LEU A 101 -18.23 13.46 -4.27
CA LEU A 101 -19.12 12.29 -4.26
C LEU A 101 -20.23 12.45 -5.30
N PRO A 102 -20.87 11.35 -5.76
CA PRO A 102 -22.06 11.40 -6.57
C PRO A 102 -23.18 12.20 -5.89
N LEU A 103 -23.95 12.97 -6.68
CA LEU A 103 -24.97 13.90 -6.15
C LEU A 103 -26.02 13.24 -5.25
N HIS A 104 -26.42 11.99 -5.53
CA HIS A 104 -27.37 11.25 -4.68
C HIS A 104 -26.83 10.95 -3.28
N LEU A 105 -25.51 10.89 -3.11
CA LEU A 105 -24.86 10.69 -1.80
C LEU A 105 -24.62 12.03 -1.09
N SER A 106 -24.27 13.08 -1.84
CA SER A 106 -24.05 14.43 -1.27
C SER A 106 -25.37 15.10 -0.87
N PHE A 107 -26.42 14.89 -1.65
CA PHE A 107 -27.73 15.55 -1.49
C PHE A 107 -28.88 14.52 -1.46
N PRO A 108 -28.94 13.61 -0.48
CA PRO A 108 -29.93 12.53 -0.43
C PRO A 108 -31.37 13.04 -0.30
N ALA A 109 -31.59 14.18 0.37
CA ALA A 109 -32.91 14.80 0.51
C ALA A 109 -33.45 15.28 -0.86
N VAL A 110 -32.62 15.97 -1.65
CA VAL A 110 -32.99 16.45 -2.99
C VAL A 110 -33.18 15.28 -3.95
N TYR A 111 -32.30 14.27 -3.89
CA TYR A 111 -32.45 13.05 -4.66
C TYR A 111 -33.76 12.29 -4.33
N GLY A 112 -34.16 12.32 -3.04
CA GLY A 112 -35.42 11.70 -2.59
C GLY A 112 -36.65 12.23 -3.32
N ILE A 113 -36.70 13.56 -3.59
CA ILE A 113 -37.79 14.27 -4.25
C ILE A 113 -37.55 14.50 -5.75
N ALA A 114 -36.48 14.02 -6.34
CA ALA A 114 -36.21 14.14 -7.77
C ALA A 114 -37.20 13.31 -8.60
N ILE A 115 -37.77 13.86 -9.67
CA ILE A 115 -38.70 13.19 -10.59
C ILE A 115 -37.94 12.11 -11.38
N ASN A 116 -36.82 12.48 -11.98
CA ASN A 116 -36.06 11.55 -12.82
C ASN A 116 -34.71 11.21 -12.20
N LYS A 117 -34.64 10.07 -11.52
CA LYS A 117 -33.43 9.57 -10.86
C LYS A 117 -32.40 8.98 -11.84
N GLU A 118 -32.84 8.63 -13.05
CA GLU A 118 -32.00 8.10 -14.12
C GLU A 118 -31.62 9.16 -15.17
N ALA A 119 -31.91 10.44 -14.90
CA ALA A 119 -31.59 11.54 -15.80
C ALA A 119 -30.10 11.56 -16.20
N SER A 120 -29.80 11.91 -17.45
CA SER A 120 -28.46 12.32 -17.87
C SER A 120 -28.18 13.75 -17.49
N VAL A 121 -26.90 14.13 -17.43
CA VAL A 121 -26.54 15.54 -17.25
C VAL A 121 -27.12 16.40 -18.37
N ALA A 122 -27.06 15.92 -19.63
CA ALA A 122 -27.65 16.61 -20.78
C ALA A 122 -29.16 16.86 -20.62
N SER A 123 -29.92 15.89 -20.08
CA SER A 123 -31.36 16.05 -19.87
C SER A 123 -31.72 16.99 -18.71
N SER A 124 -30.76 17.27 -17.85
CA SER A 124 -30.89 18.22 -16.73
C SER A 124 -30.35 19.61 -17.06
N LEU A 125 -29.94 19.84 -18.32
CA LEU A 125 -29.49 21.14 -18.84
C LEU A 125 -30.55 21.70 -19.81
N GLU A 126 -30.78 22.99 -19.70
CA GLU A 126 -31.62 23.77 -20.63
C GLU A 126 -30.78 24.87 -21.27
N ARG A 127 -31.08 25.20 -22.54
CA ARG A 127 -30.46 26.32 -23.25
C ARG A 127 -31.43 27.53 -23.20
N LEU A 128 -30.97 28.60 -22.62
CA LEU A 128 -31.74 29.85 -22.49
C LEU A 128 -31.25 30.90 -23.48
N GLY A 129 -32.19 31.41 -24.29
CA GLY A 129 -31.97 32.55 -25.15
C GLY A 129 -31.15 32.34 -26.41
N ILE A 130 -30.93 33.43 -27.19
CA ILE A 130 -30.25 33.48 -28.47
C ILE A 130 -28.71 33.17 -28.31
N GLU A 131 -28.15 33.46 -27.15
CA GLU A 131 -26.75 33.24 -26.84
C GLU A 131 -26.47 31.80 -26.35
N ALA A 132 -27.46 30.89 -26.36
CA ALA A 132 -27.34 29.49 -25.98
C ALA A 132 -26.69 29.26 -24.60
N ARG A 133 -26.90 30.18 -23.63
CA ARG A 133 -26.37 30.02 -22.28
C ARG A 133 -27.01 28.80 -21.61
N ARG A 134 -26.20 27.90 -21.09
CA ARG A 134 -26.69 26.72 -20.38
C ARG A 134 -27.13 27.06 -18.97
N SER A 135 -28.22 26.47 -18.53
CA SER A 135 -28.71 26.53 -17.15
C SER A 135 -29.21 25.17 -16.68
N TRP A 136 -29.27 25.00 -15.37
CA TRP A 136 -29.74 23.74 -14.80
C TRP A 136 -31.28 23.72 -14.74
N LYS A 137 -31.84 22.57 -15.14
CA LYS A 137 -33.28 22.28 -15.05
C LYS A 137 -33.47 20.97 -14.29
N VAL A 138 -33.53 21.05 -12.97
CA VAL A 138 -33.79 19.89 -12.11
C VAL A 138 -35.26 19.90 -11.72
N LEU A 139 -35.98 18.83 -12.10
CA LEU A 139 -37.40 18.70 -11.81
C LEU A 139 -37.60 17.93 -10.50
N LEU A 140 -38.33 18.56 -9.56
CA LEU A 140 -38.66 18.00 -8.25
C LEU A 140 -40.16 17.66 -8.19
N LEU A 141 -40.52 16.61 -7.46
CA LEU A 141 -41.90 16.12 -7.26
C LEU A 141 -42.75 17.13 -6.48
N ARG A 142 -42.13 17.89 -5.60
CA ARG A 142 -42.77 18.95 -4.78
C ARG A 142 -41.78 20.07 -4.56
N ASN A 143 -42.27 21.22 -4.13
CA ASN A 143 -41.42 22.28 -3.64
C ASN A 143 -40.69 21.82 -2.38
N PRO A 144 -39.42 22.21 -2.20
CA PRO A 144 -38.68 21.95 -0.96
C PRO A 144 -39.41 22.61 0.22
N ASN A 145 -39.38 21.94 1.37
CA ASN A 145 -39.83 22.52 2.61
C ASN A 145 -38.83 23.56 3.16
N ASP A 146 -39.23 24.40 4.09
CA ASP A 146 -38.39 25.48 4.65
C ASP A 146 -37.07 24.92 5.25
N TRP A 147 -37.13 23.73 5.90
CA TRP A 147 -35.94 23.07 6.45
C TRP A 147 -35.03 22.42 5.41
N GLU A 148 -35.47 22.23 4.17
CA GLU A 148 -34.70 21.74 3.04
C GLU A 148 -34.03 22.85 2.25
N SER A 149 -34.42 24.14 2.46
CA SER A 149 -33.97 25.28 1.66
C SER A 149 -32.48 25.45 1.62
N GLY A 150 -31.79 25.34 2.76
CA GLY A 150 -30.34 25.46 2.82
C GLY A 150 -29.63 24.34 2.04
N VAL A 151 -30.14 23.10 2.10
CA VAL A 151 -29.57 21.96 1.34
C VAL A 151 -29.76 22.12 -0.15
N VAL A 152 -30.90 22.72 -0.54
CA VAL A 152 -31.20 23.04 -1.97
C VAL A 152 -30.30 24.15 -2.49
N GLU A 153 -30.04 25.18 -1.68
CA GLU A 153 -29.09 26.25 -2.03
C GLU A 153 -27.69 25.71 -2.25
N ASP A 154 -27.19 24.88 -1.32
CA ASP A 154 -25.89 24.24 -1.46
C ASP A 154 -25.82 23.35 -2.69
N PHE A 155 -26.89 22.62 -2.99
CA PHE A 155 -27.02 21.81 -4.18
C PHE A 155 -26.93 22.66 -5.46
N LEU A 156 -27.72 23.75 -5.56
CA LEU A 156 -27.72 24.63 -6.71
C LEU A 156 -26.35 25.31 -6.88
N HIS A 157 -25.74 25.79 -5.80
CA HIS A 157 -24.40 26.36 -5.82
C HIS A 157 -23.35 25.37 -6.32
N SER A 158 -23.44 24.10 -5.88
CA SER A 158 -22.57 23.03 -6.37
C SER A 158 -22.73 22.78 -7.87
N LEU A 159 -23.96 22.79 -8.37
CA LEU A 159 -24.26 22.65 -9.80
C LEU A 159 -23.74 23.83 -10.63
N ASP A 160 -23.95 25.06 -10.19
CA ASP A 160 -23.52 26.27 -10.90
C ASP A 160 -22.00 26.35 -10.99
N SER A 161 -21.31 25.94 -9.92
CA SER A 161 -19.84 25.84 -9.90
C SER A 161 -19.27 24.80 -10.86
N ASN A 162 -20.09 23.84 -11.32
CA ASN A 162 -19.71 22.74 -12.21
C ASN A 162 -20.51 22.74 -13.52
N LEU A 163 -20.99 23.91 -13.97
CA LEU A 163 -21.73 24.00 -15.22
C LEU A 163 -20.85 23.61 -16.42
N PRO A 164 -21.24 22.59 -17.24
CA PRO A 164 -20.47 22.21 -18.42
C PRO A 164 -20.46 23.30 -19.48
N LEU A 165 -19.30 23.87 -19.76
CA LEU A 165 -19.12 24.95 -20.74
C LEU A 165 -18.82 24.45 -22.16
N SER A 166 -18.47 23.16 -22.31
CA SER A 166 -18.06 22.56 -23.59
C SER A 166 -19.11 21.58 -24.12
N GLU A 167 -19.22 21.47 -25.44
CA GLU A 167 -20.01 20.44 -26.13
C GLU A 167 -19.14 19.24 -26.56
N GLN A 168 -17.91 19.17 -26.07
CA GLN A 168 -17.04 18.03 -26.33
C GLN A 168 -17.63 16.74 -25.75
N ARG A 169 -17.08 15.61 -26.14
CA ARG A 169 -17.50 14.32 -25.58
C ARG A 169 -17.16 14.21 -24.10
N ASP A 170 -18.03 13.58 -23.34
CA ASP A 170 -17.79 13.24 -21.96
C ASP A 170 -16.53 12.36 -21.82
N ARG A 171 -15.76 12.56 -20.76
CA ARG A 171 -14.48 11.88 -20.57
C ARG A 171 -14.41 11.21 -19.20
N MET A 172 -13.88 10.00 -19.18
CA MET A 172 -13.58 9.30 -17.93
C MET A 172 -12.20 9.70 -17.42
N ILE A 173 -12.10 10.12 -16.17
CA ILE A 173 -10.89 10.60 -15.51
C ILE A 173 -10.52 9.66 -14.36
N TRP A 174 -9.22 9.32 -14.27
CA TRP A 174 -8.69 8.49 -13.19
C TRP A 174 -8.26 9.33 -12.00
N ASN A 175 -8.96 9.24 -10.86
CA ASN A 175 -8.73 10.08 -9.68
C ASN A 175 -7.41 9.80 -8.93
N LEU A 176 -6.82 8.62 -9.11
CA LEU A 176 -5.58 8.25 -8.41
C LEU A 176 -4.31 8.73 -9.14
N SER A 177 -4.44 9.45 -10.26
CA SER A 177 -3.31 9.98 -11.03
C SER A 177 -3.52 11.47 -11.30
N LYS A 178 -2.47 12.27 -11.12
CA LYS A 178 -2.48 13.71 -11.46
C LYS A 178 -2.76 13.99 -12.95
N LYS A 179 -2.45 13.01 -13.82
CA LYS A 179 -2.67 13.11 -15.27
C LYS A 179 -4.09 12.74 -15.69
N GLY A 180 -4.94 12.30 -14.75
CA GLY A 180 -6.29 11.82 -15.06
C GLY A 180 -6.37 10.52 -15.87
N VAL A 181 -5.25 9.86 -16.11
CA VAL A 181 -5.14 8.62 -16.90
C VAL A 181 -4.84 7.44 -15.98
N PHE A 182 -5.47 6.28 -16.28
CA PHE A 182 -5.30 5.06 -15.50
C PHE A 182 -3.84 4.60 -15.44
N ASP A 183 -3.40 4.27 -14.24
CA ASP A 183 -2.11 3.67 -13.95
C ASP A 183 -2.27 2.44 -13.04
N VAL A 184 -1.68 1.32 -13.45
CA VAL A 184 -1.73 0.05 -12.72
C VAL A 184 -1.14 0.17 -11.33
N ARG A 185 -0.08 0.96 -11.17
CA ARG A 185 0.61 1.14 -9.88
C ARG A 185 -0.29 1.85 -8.88
N SER A 186 -0.92 2.95 -9.28
CA SER A 186 -1.83 3.72 -8.43
C SER A 186 -3.02 2.87 -7.98
N PHE A 187 -3.57 2.06 -8.88
CA PHE A 187 -4.67 1.16 -8.54
C PHE A 187 -4.22 0.01 -7.63
N TYR A 188 -3.05 -0.60 -7.90
CA TYR A 188 -2.48 -1.60 -7.00
C TYR A 188 -2.25 -1.07 -5.59
N ASP A 189 -1.68 0.14 -5.48
CA ASP A 189 -1.41 0.77 -4.18
C ASP A 189 -2.72 1.08 -3.43
N LYS A 190 -3.79 1.42 -4.14
CA LYS A 190 -5.11 1.64 -3.54
C LYS A 190 -5.81 0.35 -3.11
N LEU A 191 -5.68 -0.72 -3.91
CA LEU A 191 -6.24 -2.05 -3.58
C LEU A 191 -5.53 -2.72 -2.41
N ARG A 192 -4.33 -2.27 -2.08
CA ARG A 192 -3.55 -2.77 -0.97
C ARG A 192 -3.99 -2.07 0.31
N CYS A 193 -4.57 -2.82 1.26
CA CYS A 193 -4.78 -2.32 2.62
C CYS A 193 -3.43 -2.03 3.28
N PRO A 194 -3.07 -0.78 3.57
CA PRO A 194 -1.88 -0.48 4.36
C PRO A 194 -2.12 -0.98 5.79
N LEU A 195 -1.33 -1.94 6.25
CA LEU A 195 -1.25 -2.24 7.68
C LEU A 195 -0.51 -1.06 8.33
N PRO A 196 -1.01 -0.48 9.41
CA PRO A 196 -0.37 0.65 10.12
C PRO A 196 0.81 0.18 10.99
N ILE A 197 1.62 -0.76 10.48
CA ILE A 197 2.78 -1.28 11.19
C ILE A 197 3.98 -0.41 10.84
N ILE A 198 4.57 0.19 11.88
CA ILE A 198 5.84 0.91 11.77
C ILE A 198 6.97 -0.12 11.93
N PHE A 199 7.87 -0.20 10.95
CA PHE A 199 8.97 -1.16 10.94
C PHE A 199 10.30 -0.46 10.61
N PRO A 200 11.44 -0.82 11.24
CA PRO A 200 12.75 -0.19 11.03
C PRO A 200 13.39 -0.59 9.69
N TRP A 201 12.64 -0.48 8.60
CA TRP A 201 13.03 -0.97 7.28
C TRP A 201 14.32 -0.35 6.74
N LYS A 202 14.62 0.89 7.14
CA LYS A 202 15.85 1.58 6.71
C LYS A 202 17.06 0.91 7.35
N GLY A 203 17.01 0.65 8.66
CA GLY A 203 18.06 -0.03 9.42
C GLY A 203 18.28 -1.49 8.96
N VAL A 204 17.31 -2.10 8.29
CA VAL A 204 17.42 -3.47 7.76
C VAL A 204 17.83 -3.51 6.28
N TRP A 205 17.11 -2.73 5.42
CA TRP A 205 17.20 -2.88 3.96
C TRP A 205 17.99 -1.80 3.23
N LYS A 206 18.30 -0.65 3.89
CA LYS A 206 19.14 0.40 3.32
C LYS A 206 20.61 0.28 3.71
N VAL A 207 20.89 -0.53 4.70
CA VAL A 207 22.27 -0.83 5.12
C VAL A 207 22.94 -1.67 4.03
N LYS A 208 24.19 -1.34 3.71
CA LYS A 208 25.04 -2.11 2.81
C LYS A 208 25.60 -3.34 3.56
N ALA A 209 24.78 -4.37 3.68
CA ALA A 209 25.12 -5.67 4.29
C ALA A 209 24.79 -6.81 3.32
N PRO A 210 25.39 -8.00 3.50
CA PRO A 210 24.99 -9.19 2.73
C PRO A 210 23.50 -9.48 2.84
N MET A 211 22.84 -9.83 1.73
CA MET A 211 21.38 -10.00 1.69
C MET A 211 20.84 -11.03 2.68
N HIS A 212 21.56 -12.13 2.91
CA HIS A 212 21.18 -13.13 3.90
C HIS A 212 21.20 -12.59 5.33
N VAL A 213 22.13 -11.67 5.64
CA VAL A 213 22.19 -10.98 6.94
C VAL A 213 21.01 -10.01 7.10
N SER A 214 20.73 -9.21 6.08
CA SER A 214 19.55 -8.32 6.10
C SER A 214 18.25 -9.11 6.28
N PHE A 215 18.13 -10.28 5.64
CA PHE A 215 16.99 -11.18 5.81
C PHE A 215 16.91 -11.76 7.22
N PHE A 216 18.06 -12.17 7.77
CA PHE A 216 18.14 -12.64 9.15
C PHE A 216 17.70 -11.55 10.14
N VAL A 217 18.25 -10.33 10.03
CA VAL A 217 17.90 -9.21 10.93
C VAL A 217 16.43 -8.81 10.76
N TRP A 218 15.88 -8.87 9.54
CA TRP A 218 14.43 -8.71 9.31
C TRP A 218 13.62 -9.75 10.09
N SER A 219 14.02 -11.03 10.04
CA SER A 219 13.37 -12.11 10.79
C SER A 219 13.53 -11.94 12.30
N ALA A 220 14.69 -11.48 12.75
CA ALA A 220 15.00 -11.19 14.16
C ALA A 220 14.17 -10.02 14.69
N ALA A 221 13.99 -8.95 13.92
CA ALA A 221 13.15 -7.81 14.29
C ALA A 221 11.65 -8.18 14.42
N TRP A 222 11.22 -9.29 13.80
CA TRP A 222 9.90 -9.90 13.99
C TRP A 222 9.89 -11.00 15.06
N GLU A 223 11.00 -11.23 15.74
CA GLU A 223 11.15 -12.32 16.73
C GLU A 223 10.79 -13.69 16.14
N LYS A 224 11.16 -13.93 14.88
CA LYS A 224 10.82 -15.16 14.12
C LYS A 224 12.03 -16.02 13.76
N ILE A 225 13.22 -15.71 14.29
CA ILE A 225 14.38 -16.58 14.17
C ILE A 225 14.20 -17.82 15.07
N LEU A 226 14.84 -18.93 14.71
CA LEU A 226 14.67 -20.23 15.39
C LEU A 226 15.47 -20.30 16.69
N THR A 227 15.12 -19.47 17.66
CA THR A 227 15.60 -19.49 19.04
C THR A 227 14.95 -20.64 19.84
N GLY A 228 15.48 -20.96 20.99
CA GLY A 228 15.02 -22.06 21.82
C GLY A 228 13.54 -22.00 22.17
N ASP A 229 13.02 -20.82 22.48
CA ASP A 229 11.59 -20.57 22.71
C ASP A 229 10.72 -20.89 21.48
N ILE A 230 11.15 -20.47 20.29
CA ILE A 230 10.43 -20.73 19.02
C ILE A 230 10.50 -22.21 18.65
N LEU A 231 11.66 -22.86 18.86
CA LEU A 231 11.81 -24.30 18.61
C LEU A 231 10.87 -25.12 19.51
N ARG A 232 10.82 -24.80 20.80
CA ARG A 232 9.89 -25.47 21.75
C ARG A 232 8.43 -25.23 21.39
N CYS A 233 8.06 -24.00 21.01
CA CYS A 233 6.71 -23.70 20.52
C CYS A 233 6.33 -24.52 19.27
N ARG A 234 7.32 -24.98 18.49
CA ARG A 234 7.13 -25.87 17.33
C ARG A 234 7.15 -27.36 17.67
N GLY A 235 7.28 -27.71 18.96
CA GLY A 235 7.27 -29.10 19.43
C GLY A 235 8.65 -29.80 19.35
N PHE A 236 9.73 -29.05 19.13
CA PHE A 236 11.08 -29.62 19.21
C PHE A 236 11.52 -29.71 20.70
N ASP A 237 12.14 -30.80 21.06
CA ASP A 237 12.83 -30.93 22.35
C ASP A 237 14.10 -30.07 22.31
N PHE A 238 14.13 -29.00 23.08
CA PHE A 238 15.22 -28.03 23.10
C PHE A 238 15.40 -27.47 24.51
N VAL A 239 16.66 -27.17 24.85
CA VAL A 239 17.02 -26.62 26.17
C VAL A 239 16.27 -25.32 26.51
N ASP A 240 15.99 -25.14 27.79
CA ASP A 240 15.19 -24.02 28.29
C ASP A 240 16.00 -22.75 28.57
N TRP A 241 17.29 -22.81 28.41
CA TRP A 241 18.21 -21.70 28.65
C TRP A 241 18.95 -21.24 27.40
N CYS A 242 19.42 -20.01 27.42
CA CYS A 242 20.28 -19.44 26.38
C CYS A 242 21.60 -20.21 26.30
N ILE A 243 21.94 -20.75 25.14
CA ILE A 243 23.13 -21.55 24.94
C ILE A 243 24.44 -20.75 25.14
N LEU A 244 24.38 -19.40 25.04
CA LEU A 244 25.55 -18.54 25.20
C LEU A 244 25.83 -18.20 26.66
N CYS A 245 24.86 -17.86 27.47
CA CYS A 245 25.05 -17.45 28.86
C CYS A 245 24.63 -18.50 29.89
N ARG A 246 23.81 -19.49 29.51
CA ARG A 246 23.28 -20.56 30.36
C ARG A 246 22.49 -20.06 31.60
N SER A 247 22.07 -18.82 31.60
CA SER A 247 21.43 -18.15 32.75
C SER A 247 19.96 -17.85 32.58
N ASN A 248 19.52 -17.51 31.37
CA ASN A 248 18.15 -17.06 31.08
C ASN A 248 17.56 -17.82 29.90
N GLY A 249 16.23 -17.77 29.73
CA GLY A 249 15.56 -18.35 28.57
C GLY A 249 16.04 -17.71 27.27
N GLU A 250 16.17 -18.51 26.21
CA GLU A 250 16.62 -18.04 24.90
C GLU A 250 15.46 -17.46 24.10
N THR A 251 15.37 -16.14 24.01
CA THR A 251 14.51 -15.38 23.09
C THR A 251 15.37 -14.58 22.13
N ALA A 252 14.82 -14.12 21.00
CA ALA A 252 15.56 -13.32 20.04
C ALA A 252 16.15 -12.05 20.67
N ASN A 253 15.36 -11.33 21.49
CA ASN A 253 15.80 -10.10 22.16
C ASN A 253 16.88 -10.41 23.23
N HIS A 254 16.69 -11.47 24.03
CA HIS A 254 17.72 -11.86 24.97
C HIS A 254 19.03 -12.20 24.25
N LEU A 255 18.98 -13.13 23.30
CA LEU A 255 20.15 -13.66 22.59
C LEU A 255 20.98 -12.54 21.92
N LEU A 256 20.30 -11.65 21.19
CA LEU A 256 20.97 -10.67 20.32
C LEU A 256 21.26 -9.31 21.00
N LEU A 257 20.58 -8.99 22.11
CA LEU A 257 20.75 -7.70 22.81
C LEU A 257 21.19 -7.89 24.27
N HIS A 258 20.48 -8.70 25.04
CA HIS A 258 20.55 -8.68 26.51
C HIS A 258 21.34 -9.85 27.12
N CYS A 259 21.76 -10.81 26.33
CA CYS A 259 22.68 -11.86 26.77
C CYS A 259 24.03 -11.23 27.19
N GLY A 260 24.62 -11.68 28.31
CA GLY A 260 25.91 -11.16 28.79
C GLY A 260 27.01 -11.18 27.74
N LYS A 261 27.06 -12.26 26.91
CA LYS A 261 28.01 -12.36 25.77
C LYS A 261 27.72 -11.34 24.67
N ALA A 262 26.43 -11.14 24.34
CA ALA A 262 26.03 -10.12 23.38
C ALA A 262 26.37 -8.71 23.88
N PHE A 263 26.14 -8.44 25.17
CA PHE A 263 26.41 -7.16 25.79
C PHE A 263 27.92 -6.78 25.76
N GLN A 264 28.82 -7.73 25.88
CA GLN A 264 30.25 -7.49 25.70
C GLN A 264 30.58 -6.93 24.30
N LEU A 265 30.00 -7.53 23.26
CA LEU A 265 30.16 -7.05 21.89
C LEU A 265 29.54 -5.68 21.68
N TRP A 266 28.33 -5.43 22.20
CA TRP A 266 27.70 -4.11 22.15
C TRP A 266 28.53 -3.04 22.85
N SER A 267 29.10 -3.39 24.02
CA SER A 267 29.97 -2.48 24.77
C SER A 267 31.26 -2.13 24.01
N LEU A 268 31.82 -3.07 23.24
CA LEU A 268 32.94 -2.79 22.35
C LEU A 268 32.52 -1.78 21.27
N VAL A 269 31.40 -1.99 20.62
CA VAL A 269 30.87 -1.06 19.60
C VAL A 269 30.67 0.33 20.18
N PHE A 270 30.03 0.44 21.35
CA PHE A 270 29.80 1.75 22.00
C PHE A 270 31.12 2.47 22.31
N ARG A 271 32.09 1.76 22.86
CA ARG A 271 33.45 2.30 23.14
C ARG A 271 34.16 2.73 21.85
N SER A 272 34.08 1.90 20.79
CA SER A 272 34.76 2.20 19.52
C SER A 272 34.22 3.47 18.84
N PHE A 273 32.96 3.79 19.06
CA PHE A 273 32.31 4.99 18.53
C PHE A 273 32.24 6.15 19.55
N GLY A 274 32.78 5.94 20.75
CA GLY A 274 32.83 6.99 21.82
C GLY A 274 31.44 7.39 22.33
N ILE A 275 30.48 6.46 22.34
CA ILE A 275 29.10 6.73 22.77
C ILE A 275 28.73 5.97 24.03
N SER A 276 27.80 6.53 24.79
CA SER A 276 27.09 5.87 25.89
C SER A 276 25.62 5.71 25.46
N TRP A 277 25.15 4.49 25.38
CA TRP A 277 23.77 4.20 24.98
C TRP A 277 23.19 3.00 25.74
N VAL A 278 21.91 3.10 26.07
CA VAL A 278 21.17 2.01 26.71
C VAL A 278 20.43 1.24 25.64
N LEU A 279 20.66 -0.08 25.55
CA LEU A 279 19.99 -0.92 24.59
C LEU A 279 18.47 -0.95 24.88
N PRO A 280 17.66 -0.67 23.86
CA PRO A 280 16.20 -0.79 23.97
C PRO A 280 15.74 -2.24 24.21
N LYS A 281 14.48 -2.40 24.60
CA LYS A 281 13.89 -3.70 24.94
C LYS A 281 13.86 -4.68 23.76
N SER A 282 13.66 -4.18 22.55
CA SER A 282 13.50 -5.01 21.35
C SER A 282 14.52 -4.69 20.25
N ILE A 283 14.76 -5.69 19.39
CA ILE A 283 15.59 -5.54 18.19
C ILE A 283 15.04 -4.45 17.27
N ALA A 284 13.71 -4.40 17.11
CA ALA A 284 13.06 -3.39 16.26
C ALA A 284 13.35 -1.96 16.79
N ASP A 285 13.19 -1.73 18.09
CA ASP A 285 13.45 -0.42 18.71
C ASP A 285 14.95 -0.07 18.63
N THR A 286 15.82 -1.05 18.81
CA THR A 286 17.28 -0.87 18.64
C THR A 286 17.60 -0.39 17.23
N LEU A 287 17.03 -1.01 16.19
CA LEU A 287 17.26 -0.63 14.78
C LEU A 287 16.63 0.73 14.44
N PHE A 288 15.52 1.12 15.09
CA PHE A 288 14.94 2.45 14.95
C PHE A 288 15.85 3.54 15.52
N GLY A 289 16.28 3.41 16.78
CA GLY A 289 17.12 4.37 17.45
C GLY A 289 18.53 4.46 16.85
N TRP A 290 19.01 3.36 16.29
CA TRP A 290 20.36 3.26 15.71
C TRP A 290 20.51 3.96 14.36
N TRP A 291 19.48 3.92 13.53
CA TRP A 291 19.56 4.37 12.14
C TRP A 291 19.98 5.84 12.01
N ASN A 292 21.16 6.09 11.41
CA ASN A 292 21.74 7.41 11.16
C ASN A 292 21.95 8.28 12.42
N TRP A 293 22.13 7.68 13.58
CA TRP A 293 22.38 8.39 14.83
C TRP A 293 23.53 9.39 14.72
N LEU A 294 24.64 9.02 14.06
CA LEU A 294 25.82 9.88 13.85
C LEU A 294 25.67 10.84 12.64
N GLY A 295 24.45 11.01 12.10
CA GLY A 295 24.22 11.82 10.91
C GLY A 295 24.43 11.05 9.60
N LYS A 296 23.96 11.60 8.48
CA LYS A 296 23.93 10.90 7.18
C LYS A 296 25.29 10.47 6.65
N HIS A 297 26.31 11.30 6.85
CA HIS A 297 27.63 11.08 6.25
C HIS A 297 28.51 10.15 7.10
N SER A 298 28.42 10.23 8.40
CA SER A 298 29.26 9.46 9.34
C SER A 298 28.68 8.10 9.73
N SER A 299 27.45 7.79 9.28
CA SER A 299 26.72 6.60 9.74
C SER A 299 26.89 5.35 8.88
N ARG A 300 27.82 5.28 7.93
CA ARG A 300 27.91 4.12 7.03
C ARG A 300 28.29 2.84 7.77
N VAL A 301 29.48 2.85 8.40
CA VAL A 301 29.97 1.72 9.23
C VAL A 301 29.11 1.57 10.48
N TRP A 302 28.69 2.70 11.08
CA TRP A 302 27.77 2.72 12.21
C TRP A 302 26.50 1.92 11.93
N ASN A 303 25.82 2.18 10.81
CA ASN A 303 24.60 1.45 10.44
C ASN A 303 24.84 -0.05 10.14
N LEU A 304 26.05 -0.41 9.73
CA LEU A 304 26.43 -1.79 9.44
C LEU A 304 26.69 -2.61 10.71
N ALA A 305 27.23 -1.96 11.77
CA ALA A 305 27.66 -2.64 12.99
C ALA A 305 26.58 -3.51 13.64
N PRO A 306 25.31 -3.09 13.83
CA PRO A 306 24.27 -3.94 14.43
C PRO A 306 23.99 -5.21 13.64
N LEU A 307 23.95 -5.10 12.30
CA LEU A 307 23.66 -6.25 11.45
C LEU A 307 24.79 -7.28 11.53
N CYS A 308 26.03 -6.81 11.48
CA CYS A 308 27.21 -7.64 11.60
C CYS A 308 27.27 -8.32 12.99
N LEU A 309 27.04 -7.55 14.06
CA LEU A 309 27.09 -8.04 15.44
C LEU A 309 26.03 -9.11 15.69
N MET A 310 24.77 -8.83 15.35
CA MET A 310 23.68 -9.79 15.53
C MET A 310 23.92 -11.07 14.72
N TRP A 311 24.50 -10.96 13.53
CA TRP A 311 24.85 -12.12 12.70
C TRP A 311 25.99 -12.95 13.31
N CYS A 312 27.02 -12.32 13.85
CA CYS A 312 28.11 -13.02 14.52
C CYS A 312 27.62 -13.78 15.76
N ILE A 313 26.77 -13.16 16.58
CA ILE A 313 26.15 -13.80 17.74
C ILE A 313 25.29 -15.00 17.30
N TRP A 314 24.46 -14.83 16.27
CA TRP A 314 23.61 -15.89 15.75
C TRP A 314 24.42 -17.08 15.22
N ARG A 315 25.52 -16.82 14.54
CA ARG A 315 26.43 -17.88 14.07
C ARG A 315 27.11 -18.60 15.21
N GLU A 316 27.61 -17.88 16.20
CA GLU A 316 28.22 -18.46 17.39
C GLU A 316 27.22 -19.34 18.15
N ARG A 317 25.99 -18.89 18.33
CA ARG A 317 24.91 -19.70 18.92
C ARG A 317 24.68 -20.98 18.14
N ASN A 318 24.64 -20.93 16.80
CA ASN A 318 24.41 -22.10 15.98
C ASN A 318 25.60 -23.07 15.98
N TRP A 319 26.82 -22.57 16.01
CA TRP A 319 28.01 -23.44 16.16
C TRP A 319 27.98 -24.19 17.48
N ARG A 320 27.64 -23.55 18.60
CA ARG A 320 27.48 -24.21 19.90
C ARG A 320 26.34 -25.22 19.95
N THR A 321 25.28 -24.92 19.22
CA THR A 321 24.07 -25.78 19.26
C THR A 321 24.18 -26.99 18.37
N PHE A 322 24.79 -26.89 17.19
CA PHE A 322 24.69 -27.91 16.13
C PHE A 322 26.06 -28.50 15.72
N GLU A 323 27.16 -27.83 16.02
CA GLU A 323 28.49 -28.21 15.56
C GLU A 323 29.45 -28.53 16.72
N ASP A 324 28.98 -28.36 17.96
CA ASP A 324 29.80 -28.55 19.18
C ASP A 324 31.12 -27.75 19.13
N ARG A 325 31.02 -26.51 18.61
CA ARG A 325 32.13 -25.58 18.46
C ARG A 325 31.78 -24.29 19.17
N ASP A 326 32.69 -23.83 20.02
CA ASP A 326 32.54 -22.52 20.69
C ASP A 326 33.81 -21.67 20.51
N LYS A 327 33.57 -20.37 20.51
CA LYS A 327 34.65 -19.37 20.55
C LYS A 327 34.79 -18.80 21.94
N THR A 328 36.04 -18.51 22.33
CA THR A 328 36.29 -17.66 23.48
C THR A 328 35.80 -16.23 23.21
N ASP A 329 35.68 -15.43 24.26
CA ASP A 329 35.23 -14.04 24.12
C ASP A 329 36.15 -13.23 23.20
N ASP A 330 37.46 -13.40 23.30
CA ASP A 330 38.46 -12.73 22.46
C ASP A 330 38.34 -13.16 21.00
N GLN A 331 38.14 -14.47 20.76
CA GLN A 331 37.95 -15.00 19.41
C GLN A 331 36.65 -14.51 18.78
N LEU A 332 35.57 -14.35 19.58
CA LEU A 332 34.31 -13.81 19.10
C LEU A 332 34.43 -12.31 18.78
N LEU A 333 35.12 -11.54 19.60
CA LEU A 333 35.47 -10.14 19.37
C LEU A 333 36.31 -9.97 18.09
N ALA A 334 37.32 -10.78 17.90
CA ALA A 334 38.17 -10.76 16.70
C ALA A 334 37.38 -11.16 15.46
N TYR A 335 36.48 -12.14 15.54
CA TYR A 335 35.59 -12.54 14.47
C TYR A 335 34.63 -11.45 14.07
N PHE A 336 34.02 -10.76 15.04
CA PHE A 336 33.15 -9.61 14.77
C PHE A 336 33.90 -8.47 14.10
N SER A 337 35.07 -8.07 14.66
CA SER A 337 35.88 -6.97 14.15
C SER A 337 36.37 -7.24 12.72
N GLY A 338 36.84 -8.45 12.46
CA GLY A 338 37.23 -8.90 11.12
C GLY A 338 36.08 -8.89 10.14
N SER A 339 34.91 -9.45 10.52
CA SER A 339 33.71 -9.44 9.68
C SER A 339 33.24 -8.03 9.34
N LEU A 340 33.24 -7.11 10.32
CA LEU A 340 32.87 -5.71 10.12
C LEU A 340 33.83 -5.00 9.17
N PHE A 341 35.13 -5.24 9.33
CA PHE A 341 36.17 -4.70 8.45
C PHE A 341 36.00 -5.22 7.01
N ASP A 342 35.86 -6.53 6.82
CA ASP A 342 35.70 -7.16 5.51
C ASP A 342 34.46 -6.64 4.79
N TRP A 343 33.31 -6.53 5.50
CA TRP A 343 32.08 -6.01 4.91
C TRP A 343 32.20 -4.51 4.58
N SER A 344 32.82 -3.72 5.46
CA SER A 344 33.03 -2.30 5.20
C SER A 344 33.89 -2.10 3.94
N ARG A 345 34.97 -2.87 3.80
CA ARG A 345 35.85 -2.85 2.62
C ARG A 345 35.13 -3.30 1.35
N ALA A 346 34.39 -4.40 1.42
CA ALA A 346 33.64 -4.94 0.28
C ALA A 346 32.61 -3.94 -0.29
N TRP A 347 32.08 -3.06 0.53
CA TRP A 347 31.08 -2.08 0.12
C TRP A 347 31.64 -0.65 -0.04
N GLY A 348 32.96 -0.46 0.13
CA GLY A 348 33.62 0.85 0.02
C GLY A 348 33.09 1.86 1.07
N LEU A 349 33.00 1.42 2.32
CA LEU A 349 32.51 2.20 3.44
C LEU A 349 33.65 2.78 4.27
#